data_5052dda8369612d9d27687a1fa98d06e
#
_entry.id   5052dda8369612d9d27687a1fa98d06e
#
_cell.length_a   1.000
_cell.length_b   1.000
_cell.length_c   1.000
_cell.angle_alpha   90.00
_cell.angle_beta   90.00
_cell.angle_gamma   90.00
#
_symmetry.space_group_name_H-M   'P 1'
#
loop_
_entity.id
_entity.type
_entity.pdbx_description
1 polymer ?
#
loop_
_entity_poly.entity_id
_entity_poly.type
_entity_poly.pdbx_seq_one_letter_code
_entity_poly.pdbx_strand_id
1 'polypeptide(L)'
;MQQDKTPYNNQNPTPSPNETIGERNELYPIFLKLHQLNILIVGGGNVGLEKLSFMLKSSPNANVEVVAPKFLPELEALAQKHPSVKLTYRKFNRWMLRKRNMVIACTDDLQVNKRVYDLSRKRFLICNIADTPPLCDYYLGGIVTKGNVKIAISTNGKSPTTA
;
A
#
# COMPACT_ATOMS: atom_id res chain seq x y z
N MET A 1 -13.29 10.63 -44.89
CA MET A 1 -12.65 10.31 -43.59
C MET A 1 -13.60 9.42 -42.85
N GLN A 2 -13.45 8.11 -42.99
CA GLN A 2 -14.23 7.10 -42.26
C GLN A 2 -13.51 6.83 -40.94
N GLN A 3 -14.21 7.07 -39.84
CA GLN A 3 -13.73 6.65 -38.50
C GLN A 3 -14.00 5.15 -38.34
N ASP A 4 -12.93 4.38 -38.25
CA ASP A 4 -12.96 2.96 -37.96
C ASP A 4 -13.35 2.78 -36.46
N LYS A 5 -14.62 2.43 -36.23
CA LYS A 5 -15.12 2.03 -34.90
C LYS A 5 -15.00 0.53 -34.78
N THR A 6 -13.80 0.04 -34.45
CA THR A 6 -13.67 -1.33 -33.94
C THR A 6 -14.32 -1.41 -32.55
N PRO A 7 -15.34 -2.27 -32.35
CA PRO A 7 -15.92 -2.45 -31.03
C PRO A 7 -14.90 -3.16 -30.14
N TYR A 8 -14.64 -2.56 -28.97
CA TYR A 8 -13.88 -3.20 -27.90
C TYR A 8 -14.60 -4.51 -27.54
N ASN A 9 -14.05 -5.62 -28.02
CA ASN A 9 -14.54 -6.94 -27.65
C ASN A 9 -14.00 -7.31 -26.26
N ASN A 10 -14.76 -6.96 -25.24
CA ASN A 10 -14.44 -7.24 -23.84
C ASN A 10 -14.80 -8.71 -23.51
N GLN A 11 -14.29 -9.64 -24.30
CA GLN A 11 -14.36 -11.04 -23.94
C GLN A 11 -13.23 -11.32 -22.94
N ASN A 12 -13.60 -11.33 -21.66
CA ASN A 12 -12.75 -11.97 -20.65
C ASN A 12 -12.42 -13.37 -21.18
N PRO A 13 -11.14 -13.78 -21.21
CA PRO A 13 -10.78 -15.13 -21.64
C PRO A 13 -11.57 -16.13 -20.78
N THR A 14 -12.23 -17.06 -21.43
CA THR A 14 -12.88 -18.18 -20.74
C THR A 14 -11.82 -18.90 -19.90
N PRO A 15 -12.10 -19.20 -18.62
CA PRO A 15 -11.15 -19.91 -17.77
C PRO A 15 -10.70 -21.20 -18.45
N SER A 16 -9.40 -21.49 -18.37
CA SER A 16 -8.89 -22.77 -18.86
C SER A 16 -9.53 -23.92 -18.05
N PRO A 17 -9.77 -25.11 -18.67
CA PRO A 17 -10.47 -26.22 -18.02
C PRO A 17 -9.80 -26.76 -16.74
N ASN A 18 -8.60 -26.29 -16.39
CA ASN A 18 -7.80 -26.72 -15.24
C ASN A 18 -7.71 -25.66 -14.11
N GLU A 19 -8.41 -24.53 -14.20
CA GLU A 19 -8.47 -23.59 -13.07
C GLU A 19 -9.49 -24.09 -12.04
N THR A 20 -9.00 -24.59 -10.92
CA THR A 20 -9.84 -24.89 -9.75
C THR A 20 -10.46 -23.62 -9.23
N ILE A 21 -11.78 -23.66 -8.95
CA ILE A 21 -12.56 -22.57 -8.35
C ILE A 21 -11.97 -22.25 -6.96
N GLY A 22 -11.01 -21.40 -6.85
CA GLY A 22 -10.28 -21.05 -5.62
C GLY A 22 -8.88 -20.51 -5.89
N GLU A 23 -8.39 -20.65 -7.12
CA GLU A 23 -7.07 -20.15 -7.52
C GLU A 23 -7.10 -18.80 -8.27
N ARG A 24 -8.28 -18.37 -8.69
CA ARG A 24 -8.44 -17.09 -9.41
C ARG A 24 -8.13 -15.93 -8.51
N ASN A 25 -7.35 -14.96 -9.02
CA ASN A 25 -7.12 -13.71 -8.35
C ASN A 25 -8.37 -12.82 -8.44
N GLU A 26 -9.06 -12.61 -7.32
CA GLU A 26 -10.30 -11.81 -7.23
C GLU A 26 -10.05 -10.38 -6.76
N LEU A 27 -8.77 -9.97 -6.62
CA LEU A 27 -8.44 -8.61 -6.18
C LEU A 27 -8.86 -7.58 -7.23
N TYR A 28 -9.51 -6.52 -6.77
CA TYR A 28 -9.88 -5.39 -7.64
C TYR A 28 -8.69 -4.45 -7.84
N PRO A 29 -8.18 -4.27 -9.06
CA PRO A 29 -7.02 -3.42 -9.33
C PRO A 29 -7.42 -1.95 -9.34
N ILE A 30 -6.68 -1.13 -8.56
CA ILE A 30 -6.86 0.32 -8.50
C ILE A 30 -5.52 1.03 -8.49
N PHE A 31 -5.50 2.29 -8.97
CA PHE A 31 -4.37 3.20 -8.86
C PHE A 31 -4.76 4.40 -8.00
N LEU A 32 -4.10 4.57 -6.85
CA LEU A 32 -4.39 5.60 -5.88
C LEU A 32 -3.57 6.87 -6.14
N LYS A 33 -4.20 8.03 -6.02
CA LYS A 33 -3.53 9.35 -6.03
C LYS A 33 -3.05 9.69 -4.63
N LEU A 34 -1.89 9.14 -4.22
CA LEU A 34 -1.41 9.21 -2.84
C LEU A 34 -1.11 10.64 -2.36
N HIS A 35 -0.86 11.59 -3.27
CA HIS A 35 -0.70 13.01 -2.93
C HIS A 35 -2.00 13.68 -2.48
N GLN A 36 -3.17 13.06 -2.73
CA GLN A 36 -4.49 13.54 -2.29
C GLN A 36 -5.00 12.80 -1.06
N LEU A 37 -4.28 11.79 -0.59
CA LEU A 37 -4.65 10.97 0.56
C LEU A 37 -3.75 11.27 1.75
N ASN A 38 -4.32 11.20 2.95
CA ASN A 38 -3.57 11.31 4.19
C ASN A 38 -3.19 9.92 4.69
N ILE A 39 -1.91 9.57 4.55
CA ILE A 39 -1.40 8.23 4.85
C ILE A 39 -0.67 8.27 6.20
N LEU A 40 -0.87 7.25 7.03
CA LEU A 40 -0.13 7.04 8.25
C LEU A 40 0.63 5.72 8.17
N ILE A 41 1.93 5.75 8.44
CA ILE A 41 2.76 4.56 8.67
C ILE A 41 3.10 4.52 10.16
N VAL A 42 2.83 3.42 10.82
CA VAL A 42 3.16 3.17 12.23
C VAL A 42 4.28 2.14 12.28
N GLY A 43 5.49 2.61 12.54
CA GLY A 43 6.72 1.81 12.58
C GLY A 43 7.88 2.55 11.90
N GLY A 44 9.00 2.66 12.58
CA GLY A 44 10.20 3.38 12.14
C GLY A 44 11.40 2.48 11.85
N GLY A 45 11.20 1.16 11.84
CA GLY A 45 12.21 0.13 11.58
C GLY A 45 12.35 -0.22 10.09
N ASN A 46 12.99 -1.37 9.82
CA ASN A 46 13.28 -1.85 8.45
C ASN A 46 12.02 -1.98 7.58
N VAL A 47 10.94 -2.55 8.14
CA VAL A 47 9.68 -2.70 7.39
C VAL A 47 9.05 -1.34 7.10
N GLY A 48 9.10 -0.38 8.04
CA GLY A 48 8.65 0.99 7.82
C GLY A 48 9.43 1.69 6.71
N LEU A 49 10.76 1.54 6.69
CA LEU A 49 11.63 2.04 5.62
C LEU A 49 11.27 1.40 4.27
N GLU A 50 11.09 0.09 4.22
CA GLU A 50 10.69 -0.63 3.00
C GLU A 50 9.36 -0.09 2.45
N LYS A 51 8.32 0.00 3.29
CA LYS A 51 6.99 0.48 2.86
C LYS A 51 7.03 1.92 2.37
N LEU A 52 7.74 2.80 3.10
CA LEU A 52 7.91 4.19 2.68
C LEU A 52 8.69 4.30 1.38
N SER A 53 9.81 3.58 1.24
CA SER A 53 10.64 3.58 0.03
C SER A 53 9.87 3.11 -1.20
N PHE A 54 9.13 2.00 -1.07
CA PHE A 54 8.30 1.46 -2.15
C PHE A 54 7.22 2.47 -2.58
N MET A 55 6.57 3.10 -1.62
CA MET A 55 5.53 4.11 -1.86
C MET A 55 6.11 5.33 -2.59
N LEU A 56 7.22 5.89 -2.11
CA LEU A 56 7.85 7.09 -2.69
C LEU A 56 8.48 6.81 -4.07
N LYS A 57 9.01 5.61 -4.29
CA LYS A 57 9.49 5.19 -5.62
C LYS A 57 8.37 5.23 -6.66
N SER A 58 7.16 4.85 -6.27
CA SER A 58 5.99 4.84 -7.15
C SER A 58 5.24 6.18 -7.19
N SER A 59 5.23 6.92 -6.09
CA SER A 59 4.49 8.17 -5.89
C SER A 59 5.32 9.15 -5.07
N PRO A 60 6.28 9.87 -5.69
CA PRO A 60 7.25 10.73 -4.97
C PRO A 60 6.62 11.83 -4.12
N ASN A 61 5.40 12.25 -4.44
CA ASN A 61 4.65 13.30 -3.73
C ASN A 61 3.57 12.73 -2.81
N ALA A 62 3.67 11.46 -2.41
CA ALA A 62 2.74 10.85 -1.46
C ALA A 62 2.75 11.63 -0.13
N ASN A 63 1.56 11.98 0.38
CA ASN A 63 1.43 12.68 1.65
C ASN A 63 1.40 11.67 2.80
N VAL A 64 2.53 11.53 3.48
CA VAL A 64 2.77 10.47 4.46
C VAL A 64 3.23 11.03 5.79
N GLU A 65 2.63 10.60 6.88
CA GLU A 65 3.19 10.76 8.22
C GLU A 65 3.67 9.38 8.71
N VAL A 66 4.92 9.31 9.16
CA VAL A 66 5.47 8.11 9.80
C VAL A 66 5.61 8.37 11.30
N VAL A 67 5.09 7.44 12.10
CA VAL A 67 5.05 7.54 13.56
C VAL A 67 5.82 6.40 14.19
N ALA A 68 6.83 6.74 14.99
CA ALA A 68 7.58 5.80 15.81
C ALA A 68 8.29 6.52 16.96
N PRO A 69 8.63 5.86 18.07
CA PRO A 69 9.47 6.45 19.12
C PRO A 69 10.90 6.73 18.64
N LYS A 70 11.38 5.91 17.71
CA LYS A 70 12.71 6.01 17.08
C LYS A 70 12.61 5.63 15.62
N PHE A 71 13.46 6.19 14.79
CA PHE A 71 13.57 5.89 13.37
C PHE A 71 14.96 5.37 13.01
N LEU A 72 15.03 4.57 11.97
CA LEU A 72 16.31 4.24 11.36
C LEU A 72 16.89 5.49 10.69
N PRO A 73 18.22 5.71 10.75
CA PRO A 73 18.88 6.83 10.06
C PRO A 73 18.56 6.90 8.56
N GLU A 74 18.43 5.75 7.90
CA GLU A 74 18.09 5.65 6.48
C GLU A 74 16.66 6.14 6.20
N LEU A 75 15.73 5.90 7.14
CA LEU A 75 14.36 6.38 7.03
C LEU A 75 14.31 7.90 7.21
N GLU A 76 15.07 8.44 8.16
CA GLU A 76 15.22 9.88 8.36
C GLU A 76 15.81 10.55 7.12
N ALA A 77 16.89 9.99 6.55
CA ALA A 77 17.51 10.49 5.34
C ALA A 77 16.58 10.45 4.13
N LEU A 78 15.73 9.40 4.03
CA LEU A 78 14.72 9.31 2.99
C LEU A 78 13.65 10.40 3.16
N ALA A 79 13.14 10.58 4.38
CA ALA A 79 12.13 11.60 4.67
C ALA A 79 12.63 13.03 4.39
N GLN A 80 13.90 13.33 4.67
CA GLN A 80 14.51 14.63 4.37
C GLN A 80 14.50 14.98 2.88
N LYS A 81 14.54 13.99 1.99
CA LYS A 81 14.49 14.17 0.54
C LYS A 81 13.09 14.39 -0.01
N HIS A 82 12.05 14.15 0.81
CA HIS A 82 10.65 14.21 0.40
C HIS A 82 9.85 15.15 1.32
N PRO A 83 9.64 16.42 0.95
CA PRO A 83 8.93 17.40 1.79
C PRO A 83 7.48 17.00 2.17
N SER A 84 6.89 16.07 1.42
CA SER A 84 5.55 15.53 1.71
C SER A 84 5.55 14.42 2.79
N VAL A 85 6.73 14.04 3.30
CA VAL A 85 6.88 13.05 4.37
C VAL A 85 7.16 13.75 5.69
N LYS A 86 6.34 13.45 6.69
CA LYS A 86 6.51 13.95 8.06
C LYS A 86 6.89 12.81 8.99
N LEU A 87 7.91 13.01 9.83
CA LEU A 87 8.27 12.11 10.91
C LEU A 87 7.72 12.63 12.25
N THR A 88 7.09 11.73 13.01
CA THR A 88 6.57 12.04 14.34
C THR A 88 7.16 11.07 15.36
N TYR A 89 8.07 11.57 16.20
CA TYR A 89 8.81 10.83 17.23
C TYR A 89 7.94 10.58 18.47
N ARG A 90 6.97 9.68 18.35
CA ARG A 90 6.01 9.32 19.42
C ARG A 90 5.57 7.87 19.30
N LYS A 91 5.13 7.31 20.43
CA LYS A 91 4.34 6.06 20.40
C LYS A 91 3.00 6.32 19.73
N PHE A 92 2.50 5.33 19.00
CA PHE A 92 1.19 5.38 18.39
C PHE A 92 0.09 5.64 19.43
N ASN A 93 -0.84 6.51 19.09
CA ASN A 93 -2.09 6.70 19.82
C ASN A 93 -3.29 6.82 18.87
N ARG A 94 -4.50 6.57 19.39
CA ARG A 94 -5.74 6.52 18.58
C ARG A 94 -6.08 7.82 17.84
N TRP A 95 -5.62 8.97 18.33
CA TRP A 95 -5.94 10.26 17.74
C TRP A 95 -5.17 10.51 16.44
N MET A 96 -4.07 9.79 16.22
CA MET A 96 -3.28 9.86 15.00
C MET A 96 -4.02 9.30 13.77
N LEU A 97 -5.08 8.52 14.00
CA LEU A 97 -5.96 8.02 12.93
C LEU A 97 -7.03 9.05 12.48
N ARG A 98 -7.10 10.22 13.11
CA ARG A 98 -8.05 11.24 12.66
C ARG A 98 -7.62 11.79 11.30
N LYS A 99 -8.62 12.00 10.42
CA LYS A 99 -8.42 12.54 9.07
C LYS A 99 -7.43 11.73 8.22
N ARG A 100 -7.28 10.43 8.48
CA ARG A 100 -6.52 9.52 7.63
C ARG A 100 -7.45 8.83 6.64
N ASN A 101 -6.88 8.44 5.51
CA ASN A 101 -7.53 7.62 4.50
C ASN A 101 -6.98 6.20 4.51
N MET A 102 -5.67 6.08 4.79
CA MET A 102 -4.94 4.82 4.76
C MET A 102 -3.98 4.73 5.94
N VAL A 103 -3.80 3.53 6.46
CA VAL A 103 -2.81 3.26 7.52
C VAL A 103 -2.05 1.96 7.23
N ILE A 104 -0.75 1.99 7.51
CA ILE A 104 0.12 0.81 7.48
C ILE A 104 0.68 0.65 8.89
N ALA A 105 0.53 -0.54 9.48
CA ALA A 105 1.18 -0.89 10.73
C ALA A 105 2.28 -1.92 10.47
N CYS A 106 3.50 -1.59 10.88
CA CYS A 106 4.70 -2.36 10.62
C CYS A 106 5.70 -2.25 11.79
N THR A 107 5.19 -2.31 13.02
CA THR A 107 6.02 -2.35 14.22
C THR A 107 6.37 -3.79 14.58
N ASP A 108 7.42 -3.96 15.39
CA ASP A 108 7.78 -5.26 15.98
C ASP A 108 6.80 -5.69 17.10
N ASP A 109 5.95 -4.78 17.56
CA ASP A 109 4.93 -5.02 18.58
C ASP A 109 3.60 -5.42 17.95
N LEU A 110 3.29 -6.72 17.98
CA LEU A 110 2.04 -7.27 17.44
C LEU A 110 0.79 -6.68 18.13
N GLN A 111 0.87 -6.29 19.40
CA GLN A 111 -0.23 -5.67 20.12
C GLN A 111 -0.53 -4.27 19.58
N VAL A 112 0.51 -3.51 19.27
CA VAL A 112 0.37 -2.21 18.62
C VAL A 112 -0.24 -2.38 17.22
N ASN A 113 0.26 -3.32 16.42
CA ASN A 113 -0.24 -3.59 15.07
C ASN A 113 -1.73 -3.99 15.10
N LYS A 114 -2.10 -4.92 16.00
CA LYS A 114 -3.50 -5.31 16.19
C LYS A 114 -4.38 -4.13 16.63
N ARG A 115 -3.90 -3.31 17.55
CA ARG A 115 -4.63 -2.11 18.00
C ARG A 115 -4.84 -1.11 16.87
N VAL A 116 -3.83 -0.91 16.01
CA VAL A 116 -3.97 -0.06 14.81
C VAL A 116 -5.07 -0.62 13.91
N TYR A 117 -5.06 -1.93 13.64
CA TYR A 117 -6.08 -2.60 12.85
C TYR A 117 -7.48 -2.38 13.43
N ASP A 118 -7.72 -2.76 14.69
CA ASP A 118 -9.02 -2.67 15.34
C ASP A 118 -9.59 -1.24 15.32
N LEU A 119 -8.73 -0.24 15.52
CA LEU A 119 -9.11 1.16 15.48
C LEU A 119 -9.36 1.67 14.05
N SER A 120 -8.64 1.14 13.08
CA SER A 120 -8.81 1.47 11.65
C SER A 120 -10.14 0.94 11.12
N ARG A 121 -10.50 -0.28 11.46
CA ARG A 121 -11.80 -0.88 11.09
C ARG A 121 -12.98 -0.03 11.62
N LYS A 122 -12.90 0.44 12.85
CA LYS A 122 -13.93 1.33 13.45
C LYS A 122 -14.05 2.69 12.76
N ARG A 123 -13.08 3.07 11.94
CA ARG A 123 -13.02 4.34 11.21
C ARG A 123 -13.12 4.18 9.70
N PHE A 124 -13.32 2.97 9.22
CA PHE A 124 -13.41 2.64 7.80
C PHE A 124 -12.16 3.08 7.01
N LEU A 125 -10.98 3.00 7.65
CA LEU A 125 -9.71 3.29 6.99
C LEU A 125 -9.23 2.08 6.21
N ILE A 126 -8.62 2.32 5.06
CA ILE A 126 -7.88 1.28 4.31
C ILE A 126 -6.64 0.92 5.12
N CYS A 127 -6.50 -0.35 5.47
CA CYS A 127 -5.46 -0.82 6.39
C CYS A 127 -4.59 -1.91 5.78
N ASN A 128 -3.29 -1.84 6.06
CA ASN A 128 -2.34 -2.92 5.79
C ASN A 128 -1.51 -3.19 7.05
N ILE A 129 -1.54 -4.43 7.52
CA ILE A 129 -0.71 -4.88 8.64
C ILE A 129 0.39 -5.75 8.06
N ALA A 130 1.64 -5.28 8.19
CA ALA A 130 2.78 -5.99 7.66
C ALA A 130 2.84 -7.43 8.21
N ASP A 131 3.20 -8.37 7.34
CA ASP A 131 3.34 -9.79 7.64
C ASP A 131 2.07 -10.49 8.18
N THR A 132 0.90 -9.85 8.03
CA THR A 132 -0.37 -10.41 8.48
C THR A 132 -1.44 -10.29 7.40
N PRO A 133 -1.38 -11.08 6.31
CA PRO A 133 -2.29 -10.95 5.16
C PRO A 133 -3.78 -10.90 5.49
N PRO A 134 -4.31 -11.68 6.48
CA PRO A 134 -5.74 -11.61 6.83
C PRO A 134 -6.20 -10.26 7.38
N LEU A 135 -5.25 -9.40 7.81
CA LEU A 135 -5.53 -8.06 8.33
C LEU A 135 -5.20 -6.96 7.31
N CYS A 136 -5.10 -7.31 6.03
CA CYS A 136 -4.78 -6.38 4.95
C CYS A 136 -5.99 -6.18 4.03
N ASP A 137 -6.36 -4.92 3.79
CA ASP A 137 -7.39 -4.57 2.80
C ASP A 137 -6.82 -4.55 1.36
N TYR A 138 -5.50 -4.54 1.21
CA TYR A 138 -4.81 -4.52 -0.08
C TYR A 138 -3.43 -5.13 0.01
N TYR A 139 -2.91 -5.54 -1.13
CA TYR A 139 -1.52 -6.00 -1.28
C TYR A 139 -0.72 -5.05 -2.14
N LEU A 140 0.56 -4.90 -1.82
CA LEU A 140 1.53 -4.18 -2.65
C LEU A 140 2.20 -5.19 -3.58
N GLY A 141 1.82 -5.18 -4.84
CA GLY A 141 2.42 -6.01 -5.89
C GLY A 141 3.63 -5.37 -6.54
N GLY A 142 4.22 -6.07 -7.50
CA GLY A 142 5.27 -5.49 -8.34
C GLY A 142 4.75 -4.35 -9.19
N ILE A 143 5.59 -3.32 -9.40
CA ILE A 143 5.24 -2.15 -10.20
C ILE A 143 6.35 -1.88 -11.20
N VAL A 144 5.97 -1.76 -12.48
CA VAL A 144 6.83 -1.28 -13.56
C VAL A 144 6.31 0.06 -14.03
N THR A 145 7.20 1.04 -14.19
CA THR A 145 6.87 2.37 -14.71
C THR A 145 7.77 2.71 -15.89
N LYS A 146 7.18 3.10 -17.02
CA LYS A 146 7.89 3.61 -18.19
C LYS A 146 7.15 4.82 -18.74
N GLY A 147 7.72 6.00 -18.58
CA GLY A 147 7.04 7.26 -18.93
C GLY A 147 5.71 7.40 -18.19
N ASN A 148 4.63 7.56 -18.94
CA ASN A 148 3.27 7.69 -18.39
C ASN A 148 2.57 6.34 -18.17
N VAL A 149 3.20 5.22 -18.55
CA VAL A 149 2.62 3.89 -18.40
C VAL A 149 3.09 3.29 -17.08
N LYS A 150 2.13 2.80 -16.29
CA LYS A 150 2.38 2.07 -15.06
C LYS A 150 1.62 0.74 -15.08
N ILE A 151 2.33 -0.34 -14.80
CA ILE A 151 1.78 -1.69 -14.73
C ILE A 151 1.96 -2.18 -13.29
N ALA A 152 0.89 -2.62 -12.68
CA ALA A 152 0.93 -3.29 -11.38
C ALA A 152 0.58 -4.76 -11.55
N ILE A 153 1.35 -5.64 -10.90
CA ILE A 153 1.21 -7.09 -10.98
C ILE A 153 0.86 -7.61 -9.60
N SER A 154 -0.24 -8.35 -9.50
CA SER A 154 -0.66 -9.01 -8.28
C SER A 154 -0.59 -10.52 -8.45
N THR A 155 0.04 -11.20 -7.51
CA THR A 155 0.08 -12.67 -7.40
C THR A 155 -0.88 -13.16 -6.30
N ASN A 156 -1.85 -12.35 -5.90
CA ASN A 156 -2.80 -12.65 -4.83
C ASN A 156 -2.12 -12.96 -3.48
N GLY A 157 -0.99 -12.31 -3.20
CA GLY A 157 -0.19 -12.57 -1.99
C GLY A 157 0.61 -13.88 -2.00
N LYS A 158 0.55 -14.67 -3.07
CA LYS A 158 1.17 -16.00 -3.12
C LYS A 158 2.67 -15.99 -3.45
N SER A 159 3.19 -14.95 -4.12
CA SER A 159 4.62 -14.87 -4.47
C SER A 159 5.08 -13.42 -4.59
N PRO A 160 5.80 -12.89 -3.61
CA PRO A 160 6.37 -11.54 -3.68
C PRO A 160 7.54 -11.42 -4.66
N THR A 161 8.15 -12.54 -5.06
CA THR A 161 9.37 -12.59 -5.91
C THR A 161 9.11 -12.70 -7.40
N THR A 162 7.86 -12.89 -7.84
CA THR A 162 7.50 -13.06 -9.26
C THR A 162 7.03 -11.76 -9.93
N ALA A 163 7.15 -10.63 -9.22
CA ALA A 163 6.70 -9.34 -9.73
C ALA A 163 7.86 -8.41 -10.08
#